data_ac9a04f0f18be2e8485482e6dd4d949f
#
_entry.id   ac9a04f0f18be2e8485482e6dd4d949f
#
_cell.length_a   1.000
_cell.length_b   1.000
_cell.length_c   1.000
_cell.angle_alpha   90.00
_cell.angle_beta   90.00
_cell.angle_gamma   90.00
#
_symmetry.space_group_name_H-M   'P 1'
#
loop_
_entity.id
_entity.type
_entity.pdbx_description
1 polymer ?
#
loop_
_entity_poly.entity_id
_entity_poly.type
_entity_poly.pdbx_seq_one_letter_code
_entity_poly.pdbx_strand_id
1 'polypeptide(L)'
;MGKTGLILRLFDELKDVRPDIHTIYVDIFASRHIDDFIKLMAEASMKSFKTKTSVGEKLLTFIKSLRPQLSFDNITGEPQLQIAYQTAHEKEYTLRGFFDFLDSQCEPMVIAIDEFQQIRDYPEQNMEALLRTYIQQARNLTFIFCGSKKHMMADIFANEKMPFYNSTTFVALDKIPEAFYSPFICKLLNERQRSITDEALQFILDWTRRHTTILSNFVIPSMPMAAWT
;
A
#
# COMPACT_ATOMS: atom_id res chain seq x y z
N MET A 1 7.85 6.61 -10.91
CA MET A 1 6.93 6.55 -9.77
C MET A 1 5.62 6.07 -10.32
N GLY A 2 4.54 5.94 -9.62
CA GLY A 2 3.34 5.24 -10.13
C GLY A 2 3.18 3.82 -9.54
N LYS A 3 4.01 3.48 -8.52
CA LYS A 3 3.92 2.19 -7.84
C LYS A 3 2.56 1.97 -7.19
N THR A 4 2.09 2.96 -6.46
CA THR A 4 0.76 2.95 -5.83
C THR A 4 -0.34 2.74 -6.85
N GLY A 5 -0.31 3.50 -7.97
CA GLY A 5 -1.27 3.34 -9.05
C GLY A 5 -1.24 1.96 -9.69
N LEU A 6 -0.05 1.38 -9.88
CA LEU A 6 0.08 0.03 -10.42
C LEU A 6 -0.54 -1.02 -9.49
N ILE A 7 -0.34 -0.88 -8.17
CA ILE A 7 -0.93 -1.80 -7.19
C ILE A 7 -2.46 -1.68 -7.18
N LEU A 8 -2.98 -0.46 -7.15
CA LEU A 8 -4.43 -0.23 -7.16
C LEU A 8 -5.06 -0.80 -8.44
N ARG A 9 -4.40 -0.60 -9.59
CA ARG A 9 -4.84 -1.19 -10.86
C ARG A 9 -4.81 -2.72 -10.84
N LEU A 10 -3.73 -3.32 -10.31
CA LEU A 10 -3.64 -4.76 -10.11
C LEU A 10 -4.79 -5.27 -9.22
N PHE A 11 -5.11 -4.55 -8.15
CA PHE A 11 -6.20 -4.93 -7.26
C PHE A 11 -7.57 -4.83 -7.93
N ASP A 12 -7.78 -3.83 -8.78
CA ASP A 12 -9.03 -3.73 -9.56
C ASP A 12 -9.14 -4.86 -10.57
N GLU A 13 -8.07 -5.21 -11.27
CA GLU A 13 -8.06 -6.36 -12.19
C GLU A 13 -8.26 -7.69 -11.47
N LEU A 14 -7.68 -7.86 -10.27
CA LEU A 14 -7.88 -9.05 -9.46
C LEU A 14 -9.35 -9.23 -9.04
N LYS A 15 -10.07 -8.15 -8.74
CA LYS A 15 -11.51 -8.23 -8.41
C LYS A 15 -12.34 -8.84 -9.55
N ASP A 16 -11.96 -8.56 -10.80
CA ASP A 16 -12.67 -9.04 -11.98
C ASP A 16 -12.27 -10.46 -12.36
N VAL A 17 -10.97 -10.80 -12.27
CA VAL A 17 -10.42 -12.08 -12.72
C VAL A 17 -10.44 -13.15 -11.62
N ARG A 18 -10.22 -12.75 -10.37
CA ARG A 18 -10.13 -13.62 -9.20
C ARG A 18 -10.89 -13.03 -8.02
N PRO A 19 -12.23 -13.01 -8.08
CA PRO A 19 -13.09 -12.45 -7.03
C PRO A 19 -12.98 -13.19 -5.69
N ASP A 20 -12.37 -14.37 -5.69
CA ASP A 20 -12.05 -15.17 -4.51
C ASP A 20 -10.84 -14.65 -3.72
N ILE A 21 -10.06 -13.71 -4.28
CA ILE A 21 -8.89 -13.12 -3.63
C ILE A 21 -9.27 -11.77 -3.00
N HIS A 22 -9.07 -11.64 -1.70
CA HIS A 22 -9.20 -10.37 -1.02
C HIS A 22 -7.92 -9.53 -1.17
N THR A 23 -8.09 -8.24 -1.40
CA THR A 23 -6.97 -7.30 -1.55
C THR A 23 -7.02 -6.23 -0.46
N ILE A 24 -5.91 -5.99 0.21
CA ILE A 24 -5.77 -4.97 1.26
C ILE A 24 -4.61 -4.06 0.87
N TYR A 25 -4.89 -2.77 0.69
CA TYR A 25 -3.86 -1.75 0.47
C TYR A 25 -3.69 -0.89 1.73
N VAL A 26 -2.46 -0.78 2.17
CA VAL A 26 -2.09 0.01 3.35
C VAL A 26 -0.91 0.92 3.00
N ASP A 27 -1.05 2.22 3.24
CA ASP A 27 0.04 3.20 3.20
C ASP A 27 0.49 3.51 4.63
N ILE A 28 1.74 3.18 4.94
CA ILE A 28 2.29 3.38 6.28
C ILE A 28 3.19 4.62 6.41
N PHE A 29 3.16 5.52 5.42
CA PHE A 29 3.98 6.73 5.41
C PHE A 29 3.85 7.58 6.69
N ALA A 30 2.64 7.72 7.20
CA ALA A 30 2.34 8.52 8.38
C ALA A 30 2.63 7.81 9.71
N SER A 31 2.96 6.52 9.68
CA SER A 31 3.20 5.74 10.90
C SER A 31 4.57 6.04 11.51
N ARG A 32 4.64 6.01 12.83
CA ARG A 32 5.86 6.30 13.59
C ARG A 32 6.25 5.20 14.58
N HIS A 33 5.34 4.29 14.88
CA HIS A 33 5.52 3.18 15.80
C HIS A 33 4.54 2.03 15.47
N ILE A 34 4.72 0.91 16.15
CA ILE A 34 3.92 -0.31 15.93
C ILE A 34 2.41 -0.07 16.10
N ASP A 35 1.99 0.84 16.98
CA ASP A 35 0.58 1.14 17.21
C ASP A 35 -0.07 1.75 15.98
N ASP A 36 0.63 2.70 15.32
CA ASP A 36 0.16 3.30 14.07
C ASP A 36 0.06 2.25 12.98
N PHE A 37 1.06 1.34 12.91
CA PHE A 37 1.05 0.25 11.95
C PHE A 37 -0.17 -0.65 12.13
N ILE A 38 -0.44 -1.10 13.36
CA ILE A 38 -1.61 -1.93 13.68
C ILE A 38 -2.91 -1.21 13.33
N LYS A 39 -3.01 0.07 13.68
CA LYS A 39 -4.16 0.92 13.39
C LYS A 39 -4.42 0.99 11.88
N LEU A 40 -3.39 1.34 11.09
CA LEU A 40 -3.51 1.48 9.64
C LEU A 40 -3.87 0.15 8.97
N MET A 41 -3.29 -0.96 9.43
CA MET A 41 -3.63 -2.30 8.95
C MET A 41 -5.09 -2.65 9.25
N ALA A 42 -5.58 -2.35 10.46
CA ALA A 42 -6.96 -2.59 10.85
C ALA A 42 -7.94 -1.74 10.02
N GLU A 43 -7.66 -0.45 9.85
CA GLU A 43 -8.49 0.47 9.05
C GLU A 43 -8.53 0.06 7.58
N ALA A 44 -7.39 -0.31 6.98
CA ALA A 44 -7.32 -0.79 5.61
C ALA A 44 -8.10 -2.10 5.42
N SER A 45 -7.99 -3.02 6.38
CA SER A 45 -8.75 -4.27 6.36
C SER A 45 -10.25 -4.02 6.47
N MET A 46 -10.68 -3.10 7.34
CA MET A 46 -12.10 -2.72 7.46
C MET A 46 -12.65 -2.09 6.17
N LYS A 47 -11.83 -1.32 5.45
CA LYS A 47 -12.24 -0.74 4.16
C LYS A 47 -12.37 -1.81 3.07
N SER A 48 -11.51 -2.82 3.10
CA SER A 48 -11.49 -3.91 2.12
C SER A 48 -12.66 -4.88 2.31
N PHE A 49 -12.97 -5.23 3.55
CA PHE A 49 -14.06 -6.15 3.86
C PHE A 49 -15.38 -5.39 4.02
N LYS A 50 -16.37 -5.72 3.21
CA LYS A 50 -17.73 -5.21 3.43
C LYS A 50 -18.23 -5.71 4.79
N THR A 51 -18.72 -4.81 5.64
CA THR A 51 -19.19 -5.12 7.01
C THR A 51 -20.30 -6.18 7.08
N LYS A 52 -20.98 -6.43 5.97
CA LYS A 52 -22.06 -7.43 5.86
C LYS A 52 -21.57 -8.82 5.42
N THR A 53 -20.26 -9.01 5.24
CA THR A 53 -19.69 -10.33 4.93
C THR A 53 -19.30 -11.08 6.20
N SER A 54 -19.29 -12.41 6.17
CA SER A 54 -18.86 -13.22 7.31
C SER A 54 -17.46 -12.83 7.82
N VAL A 55 -16.53 -12.54 6.92
CA VAL A 55 -15.17 -12.10 7.26
C VAL A 55 -15.19 -10.69 7.88
N GLY A 56 -15.98 -9.78 7.33
CA GLY A 56 -16.12 -8.41 7.86
C GLY A 56 -16.69 -8.38 9.28
N GLU A 57 -17.69 -9.19 9.58
CA GLU A 57 -18.27 -9.33 10.94
C GLU A 57 -17.27 -9.91 11.93
N LYS A 58 -16.52 -10.95 11.51
CA LYS A 58 -15.45 -11.53 12.33
C LYS A 58 -14.33 -10.52 12.59
N LEU A 59 -13.92 -9.76 11.57
CA LEU A 59 -12.91 -8.70 11.71
C LEU A 59 -13.36 -7.63 12.70
N LEU A 60 -14.60 -7.16 12.59
CA LEU A 60 -15.15 -6.20 13.54
C LEU A 60 -15.17 -6.76 14.97
N THR A 61 -15.51 -8.02 15.14
CA THR A 61 -15.51 -8.70 16.44
C THR A 61 -14.08 -8.78 17.00
N PHE A 62 -13.12 -9.15 16.15
CA PHE A 62 -11.71 -9.18 16.52
C PHE A 62 -11.22 -7.79 16.92
N ILE A 63 -11.45 -6.76 16.10
CA ILE A 63 -11.05 -5.37 16.42
C ILE A 63 -11.68 -4.90 17.73
N LYS A 64 -12.96 -5.20 17.98
CA LYS A 64 -13.62 -4.88 19.26
C LYS A 64 -12.97 -5.58 20.44
N SER A 65 -12.44 -6.79 20.27
CA SER A 65 -11.74 -7.52 21.33
C SER A 65 -10.42 -6.86 21.74
N LEU A 66 -9.82 -6.05 20.86
CA LEU A 66 -8.61 -5.26 21.13
C LEU A 66 -8.88 -4.03 22.03
N ARG A 67 -10.11 -3.86 22.51
CA ARG A 67 -10.56 -2.72 23.34
C ARG A 67 -10.24 -1.37 22.70
N PRO A 68 -10.67 -1.12 21.45
CA PRO A 68 -10.42 0.14 20.80
C PRO A 68 -11.14 1.27 21.55
N GLN A 69 -10.45 2.37 21.75
CA GLN A 69 -11.08 3.64 22.10
C GLN A 69 -11.48 4.33 20.78
N LEU A 70 -12.78 4.53 20.60
CA LEU A 70 -13.30 5.32 19.49
C LEU A 70 -13.12 6.80 19.83
N SER A 71 -12.27 7.47 19.09
CA SER A 71 -12.19 8.92 19.06
C SER A 71 -12.69 9.41 17.69
N PHE A 72 -13.14 10.65 17.65
CA PHE A 72 -13.50 11.30 16.41
C PHE A 72 -12.49 12.39 16.11
N ASP A 73 -12.07 12.49 14.85
CA ASP A 73 -11.26 13.61 14.41
C ASP A 73 -12.07 14.90 14.60
N ASN A 74 -11.50 15.87 15.33
CA ASN A 74 -12.19 17.11 15.68
C ASN A 74 -12.44 18.02 14.47
N ILE A 75 -11.80 17.77 13.32
CA ILE A 75 -11.87 18.60 12.12
C ILE A 75 -12.77 17.94 11.06
N THR A 76 -12.56 16.64 10.82
CA THR A 76 -13.27 15.90 9.76
C THR A 76 -14.48 15.15 10.28
N GLY A 77 -14.59 14.93 11.59
CA GLY A 77 -15.65 14.11 12.20
C GLY A 77 -15.52 12.61 11.90
N GLU A 78 -14.43 12.19 11.26
CA GLU A 78 -14.22 10.78 10.95
C GLU A 78 -13.86 9.97 12.21
N PRO A 79 -14.40 8.74 12.34
CA PRO A 79 -14.06 7.88 13.45
C PRO A 79 -12.59 7.45 13.35
N GLN A 80 -11.82 7.70 14.39
CA GLN A 80 -10.45 7.25 14.56
C GLN A 80 -10.39 6.11 15.55
N LEU A 81 -9.71 5.03 15.17
CA LEU A 81 -9.43 3.91 16.07
C LEU A 81 -8.17 4.24 16.87
N GLN A 82 -8.29 4.27 18.20
CA GLN A 82 -7.13 4.26 19.10
C GLN A 82 -7.16 2.96 19.88
N ILE A 83 -6.08 2.20 19.83
CA ILE A 83 -5.93 0.99 20.64
C ILE A 83 -5.04 1.36 21.82
N ALA A 84 -5.59 1.24 23.05
CA ALA A 84 -4.84 1.54 24.25
C ALA A 84 -3.98 0.34 24.64
N TYR A 85 -2.67 0.44 24.44
CA TYR A 85 -1.70 -0.55 24.91
C TYR A 85 -1.04 -0.08 26.20
N GLN A 86 -0.80 -1.01 27.10
CA GLN A 86 -0.08 -0.73 28.36
C GLN A 86 1.39 -1.13 28.28
N THR A 87 1.71 -2.13 27.46
CA THR A 87 3.06 -2.69 27.34
C THR A 87 3.47 -2.97 25.91
N ALA A 88 4.79 -3.01 25.65
CA ALA A 88 5.34 -3.42 24.35
C ALA A 88 4.91 -4.85 23.97
N HIS A 89 4.84 -5.74 24.93
CA HIS A 89 4.42 -7.14 24.72
C HIS A 89 2.95 -7.24 24.25
N GLU A 90 2.06 -6.39 24.75
CA GLU A 90 0.68 -6.35 24.27
C GLU A 90 0.57 -5.90 22.84
N LYS A 91 1.42 -4.96 22.39
CA LYS A 91 1.48 -4.52 21.01
C LYS A 91 1.89 -5.65 20.07
N GLU A 92 2.96 -6.36 20.42
CA GLU A 92 3.44 -7.51 19.63
C GLU A 92 2.40 -8.62 19.58
N TYR A 93 1.76 -8.92 20.70
CA TYR A 93 0.69 -9.92 20.78
C TYR A 93 -0.51 -9.53 19.91
N THR A 94 -0.88 -8.26 19.91
CA THR A 94 -1.96 -7.73 19.07
C THR A 94 -1.63 -7.82 17.60
N LEU A 95 -0.41 -7.43 17.21
CA LEU A 95 0.05 -7.51 15.83
C LEU A 95 0.04 -8.97 15.34
N ARG A 96 0.56 -9.89 16.15
CA ARG A 96 0.52 -11.32 15.88
C ARG A 96 -0.92 -11.81 15.70
N GLY A 97 -1.79 -11.52 16.67
CA GLY A 97 -3.19 -11.91 16.61
C GLY A 97 -3.91 -11.37 15.38
N PHE A 98 -3.52 -10.19 14.90
CA PHE A 98 -4.06 -9.61 13.67
C PHE A 98 -3.64 -10.41 12.43
N PHE A 99 -2.37 -10.78 12.29
CA PHE A 99 -1.90 -11.62 11.19
C PHE A 99 -2.50 -13.03 11.26
N ASP A 100 -2.53 -13.64 12.45
CA ASP A 100 -3.15 -14.95 12.68
C ASP A 100 -4.64 -14.93 12.30
N PHE A 101 -5.34 -13.85 12.64
CA PHE A 101 -6.75 -13.66 12.26
C PHE A 101 -6.90 -13.62 10.74
N LEU A 102 -6.11 -12.79 10.03
CA LEU A 102 -6.20 -12.70 8.57
C LEU A 102 -5.84 -14.03 7.90
N ASP A 103 -4.79 -14.70 8.36
CA ASP A 103 -4.33 -15.98 7.81
C ASP A 103 -5.32 -17.13 8.06
N SER A 104 -6.13 -17.04 9.11
CA SER A 104 -7.16 -18.03 9.44
C SER A 104 -8.40 -17.99 8.54
N GLN A 105 -8.52 -16.96 7.70
CA GLN A 105 -9.63 -16.89 6.76
C GLN A 105 -9.45 -17.90 5.63
N CYS A 106 -10.58 -18.45 5.14
CA CYS A 106 -10.54 -19.48 4.08
C CYS A 106 -10.13 -18.92 2.71
N GLU A 107 -10.28 -17.62 2.50
CA GLU A 107 -10.03 -16.95 1.22
C GLU A 107 -8.62 -16.37 1.19
N PRO A 108 -7.86 -16.57 0.09
CA PRO A 108 -6.53 -16.03 -0.02
C PRO A 108 -6.55 -14.50 -0.05
N MET A 109 -5.51 -13.87 0.53
CA MET A 109 -5.42 -12.43 0.62
C MET A 109 -4.11 -11.91 0.03
N VAL A 110 -4.18 -10.78 -0.66
CA VAL A 110 -3.01 -10.01 -1.11
C VAL A 110 -2.97 -8.70 -0.33
N ILE A 111 -1.92 -8.51 0.44
CA ILE A 111 -1.70 -7.32 1.27
C ILE A 111 -0.56 -6.52 0.67
N ALA A 112 -0.86 -5.32 0.19
CA ALA A 112 0.15 -4.37 -0.27
C ALA A 112 0.44 -3.34 0.82
N ILE A 113 1.71 -3.25 1.22
CA ILE A 113 2.19 -2.28 2.19
C ILE A 113 3.06 -1.27 1.45
N ASP A 114 2.56 -0.05 1.30
CA ASP A 114 3.28 1.04 0.65
C ASP A 114 4.10 1.83 1.68
N GLU A 115 5.21 2.42 1.20
CA GLU A 115 6.24 3.11 1.99
C GLU A 115 6.84 2.23 3.10
N PHE A 116 7.03 0.91 2.80
CA PHE A 116 7.45 -0.11 3.77
C PHE A 116 8.76 0.24 4.51
N GLN A 117 9.67 1.00 3.91
CA GLN A 117 10.89 1.45 4.59
C GLN A 117 10.63 2.28 5.85
N GLN A 118 9.39 2.78 6.05
CA GLN A 118 9.01 3.56 7.22
C GLN A 118 9.15 2.78 8.53
N ILE A 119 9.05 1.45 8.51
CA ILE A 119 9.24 0.59 9.70
C ILE A 119 10.61 0.76 10.36
N ARG A 120 11.62 1.25 9.63
CA ARG A 120 12.96 1.50 10.16
C ARG A 120 13.05 2.71 11.06
N ASP A 121 12.12 3.63 10.90
CA ASP A 121 12.05 4.85 11.71
C ASP A 121 11.29 4.61 13.03
N TYR A 122 10.80 3.37 13.28
CA TYR A 122 10.09 3.02 14.49
C TYR A 122 11.06 2.89 15.68
N PRO A 123 10.64 3.33 16.88
CA PRO A 123 11.46 3.18 18.09
C PRO A 123 11.54 1.74 18.58
N GLU A 124 10.61 0.88 18.16
CA GLU A 124 10.59 -0.53 18.54
C GLU A 124 11.74 -1.27 17.85
N GLN A 125 12.63 -1.82 18.66
CA GLN A 125 13.75 -2.61 18.17
C GLN A 125 13.25 -3.91 17.51
N ASN A 126 13.91 -4.34 16.43
CA ASN A 126 13.60 -5.59 15.72
C ASN A 126 12.25 -5.66 15.02
N MET A 127 11.62 -4.55 14.66
CA MET A 127 10.34 -4.55 13.93
C MET A 127 10.41 -5.36 12.63
N GLU A 128 11.53 -5.27 11.90
CA GLU A 128 11.75 -6.08 10.68
C GLU A 128 11.73 -7.59 10.98
N ALA A 129 12.42 -8.02 12.04
CA ALA A 129 12.48 -9.43 12.43
C ALA A 129 11.10 -9.95 12.89
N LEU A 130 10.36 -9.11 13.62
CA LEU A 130 9.02 -9.41 14.10
C LEU A 130 8.05 -9.61 12.92
N LEU A 131 7.98 -8.66 12.01
CA LEU A 131 7.14 -8.74 10.82
C LEU A 131 7.52 -9.95 9.96
N ARG A 132 8.81 -10.18 9.72
CA ARG A 132 9.26 -11.34 8.97
C ARG A 132 8.77 -12.63 9.56
N THR A 133 8.81 -12.78 10.89
CA THR A 133 8.35 -13.99 11.56
C THR A 133 6.89 -14.28 11.25
N TYR A 134 6.02 -13.27 11.32
CA TYR A 134 4.60 -13.45 11.03
C TYR A 134 4.35 -13.72 9.55
N ILE A 135 5.02 -12.98 8.67
CA ILE A 135 4.87 -13.10 7.22
C ILE A 135 5.29 -14.48 6.73
N GLN A 136 6.37 -15.05 7.28
CA GLN A 136 6.84 -16.39 6.91
C GLN A 136 5.93 -17.52 7.42
N GLN A 137 5.20 -17.31 8.49
CA GLN A 137 4.26 -18.30 9.03
C GLN A 137 2.92 -18.29 8.30
N ALA A 138 2.58 -17.18 7.66
CA ALA A 138 1.32 -17.03 6.92
C ALA A 138 1.26 -17.97 5.70
N ARG A 139 0.12 -18.61 5.50
CA ARG A 139 -0.13 -19.56 4.40
C ARG A 139 -1.10 -19.01 3.34
N ASN A 140 -2.06 -18.21 3.79
CA ASN A 140 -3.09 -17.61 2.94
C ASN A 140 -2.83 -16.14 2.61
N LEU A 141 -1.73 -15.57 3.12
CA LEU A 141 -1.38 -14.17 2.89
C LEU A 141 -0.22 -14.05 1.91
N THR A 142 -0.42 -13.25 0.88
CA THR A 142 0.64 -12.83 -0.05
C THR A 142 0.94 -11.36 0.17
N PHE A 143 2.21 -10.99 0.22
CA PHE A 143 2.61 -9.61 0.51
C PHE A 143 3.28 -8.94 -0.68
N ILE A 144 2.92 -7.67 -0.90
CA ILE A 144 3.57 -6.76 -1.84
C ILE A 144 4.14 -5.61 -1.03
N PHE A 145 5.46 -5.44 -1.05
CA PHE A 145 6.14 -4.34 -0.37
C PHE A 145 6.55 -3.28 -1.37
N CYS A 146 6.11 -2.05 -1.13
CA CYS A 146 6.49 -0.89 -1.93
C CYS A 146 7.21 0.13 -1.09
N GLY A 147 8.07 0.91 -1.74
CA GLY A 147 8.76 2.02 -1.10
C GLY A 147 9.35 2.97 -2.13
N SER A 148 9.43 4.24 -1.77
CA SER A 148 9.99 5.30 -2.62
C SER A 148 11.51 5.38 -2.51
N LYS A 149 12.09 4.99 -1.40
CA LYS A 149 13.54 5.04 -1.12
C LYS A 149 14.21 3.74 -1.57
N LYS A 150 14.59 3.66 -2.85
CA LYS A 150 15.14 2.43 -3.47
C LYS A 150 16.28 1.80 -2.69
N HIS A 151 17.23 2.59 -2.19
CA HIS A 151 18.38 2.07 -1.43
C HIS A 151 17.95 1.47 -0.09
N MET A 152 16.97 2.06 0.60
CA MET A 152 16.46 1.50 1.86
C MET A 152 15.72 0.18 1.62
N MET A 153 14.90 0.11 0.56
CA MET A 153 14.22 -1.13 0.18
C MET A 153 15.22 -2.23 -0.21
N ALA A 154 16.27 -1.87 -0.97
CA ALA A 154 17.32 -2.82 -1.30
C ALA A 154 18.05 -3.29 -0.04
N ASP A 155 18.31 -2.40 0.92
CA ASP A 155 18.95 -2.78 2.18
C ASP A 155 18.07 -3.72 3.03
N ILE A 156 16.76 -3.49 3.08
CA ILE A 156 15.81 -4.38 3.79
C ILE A 156 15.80 -5.79 3.20
N PHE A 157 15.75 -5.92 1.87
CA PHE A 157 15.46 -7.19 1.20
C PHE A 157 16.65 -7.87 0.52
N ALA A 158 17.72 -7.14 0.22
CA ALA A 158 18.90 -7.67 -0.49
C ALA A 158 20.16 -7.72 0.38
N ASN A 159 20.18 -7.13 1.57
CA ASN A 159 21.32 -7.18 2.47
C ASN A 159 21.26 -8.46 3.31
N GLU A 160 22.31 -9.28 3.21
CA GLU A 160 22.45 -10.58 3.90
C GLU A 160 22.33 -10.51 5.43
N LYS A 161 22.59 -9.34 6.00
CA LYS A 161 22.52 -9.12 7.46
C LYS A 161 21.12 -8.77 7.94
N MET A 162 20.18 -8.55 7.02
CA MET A 162 18.82 -8.07 7.37
C MET A 162 17.82 -9.22 7.44
N PRO A 163 16.81 -9.10 8.32
CA PRO A 163 15.82 -10.17 8.52
C PRO A 163 15.10 -10.60 7.24
N PHE A 164 14.77 -9.69 6.35
CA PHE A 164 14.05 -9.97 5.11
C PHE A 164 14.93 -10.44 3.95
N TYR A 165 16.23 -10.67 4.18
CA TYR A 165 17.12 -11.12 3.11
C TYR A 165 16.55 -12.33 2.37
N ASN A 166 16.56 -12.23 1.05
CA ASN A 166 16.13 -13.29 0.12
C ASN A 166 14.70 -13.83 0.36
N SER A 167 13.82 -13.02 0.96
CA SER A 167 12.43 -13.42 1.27
C SER A 167 11.41 -12.94 0.24
N THR A 168 11.84 -12.17 -0.77
CA THR A 168 10.95 -11.55 -1.77
C THR A 168 11.56 -11.60 -3.17
N THR A 169 10.69 -11.51 -4.17
CA THR A 169 11.12 -11.28 -5.56
C THR A 169 11.07 -9.79 -5.87
N PHE A 170 12.16 -9.25 -6.39
CA PHE A 170 12.21 -7.84 -6.77
C PHE A 170 11.58 -7.59 -8.13
N VAL A 171 10.70 -6.59 -8.17
CA VAL A 171 10.17 -6.03 -9.41
C VAL A 171 10.67 -4.59 -9.53
N ALA A 172 11.63 -4.37 -10.43
CA ALA A 172 12.14 -3.04 -10.72
C ALA A 172 11.18 -2.32 -11.66
N LEU A 173 10.65 -1.18 -11.22
CA LEU A 173 9.86 -0.31 -12.08
C LEU A 173 10.77 0.80 -12.65
N ASP A 174 10.98 0.74 -13.94
CA ASP A 174 11.66 1.77 -14.70
C ASP A 174 10.69 2.84 -15.23
N LYS A 175 11.24 3.82 -15.95
CA LYS A 175 10.43 4.81 -16.65
C LYS A 175 9.57 4.14 -17.69
N ILE A 176 8.36 4.64 -17.87
CA ILE A 176 7.48 4.18 -18.95
C ILE A 176 8.17 4.45 -20.29
N PRO A 177 8.32 3.43 -21.15
CA PRO A 177 8.88 3.62 -22.48
C PRO A 177 8.06 4.64 -23.28
N GLU A 178 8.74 5.47 -24.05
CA GLU A 178 8.10 6.53 -24.84
C GLU A 178 7.07 6.01 -25.83
N ALA A 179 7.34 4.85 -26.42
CA ALA A 179 6.42 4.19 -27.35
C ALA A 179 5.02 3.92 -26.76
N PHE A 180 4.91 3.77 -25.44
CA PHE A 180 3.63 3.61 -24.75
C PHE A 180 3.12 4.94 -24.18
N TYR A 181 4.04 5.84 -23.81
CA TYR A 181 3.67 7.06 -23.10
C TYR A 181 3.10 8.12 -24.06
N SER A 182 3.72 8.29 -25.23
CA SER A 182 3.28 9.27 -26.24
C SER A 182 1.84 9.02 -26.71
N PRO A 183 1.46 7.78 -27.14
CA PRO A 183 0.08 7.51 -27.51
C PRO A 183 -0.92 7.71 -26.38
N PHE A 184 -0.52 7.39 -25.14
CA PHE A 184 -1.36 7.60 -23.97
C PHE A 184 -1.65 9.10 -23.73
N ILE A 185 -0.63 9.95 -23.80
CA ILE A 185 -0.78 11.41 -23.66
C ILE A 185 -1.69 11.96 -24.77
N CYS A 186 -1.44 11.57 -26.02
CA CYS A 186 -2.26 12.00 -27.15
C CYS A 186 -3.73 11.59 -26.98
N LYS A 187 -3.98 10.35 -26.53
CA LYS A 187 -5.32 9.86 -26.26
C LYS A 187 -6.03 10.73 -25.20
N LEU A 188 -5.37 11.00 -24.06
CA LEU A 188 -5.94 11.82 -23.00
C LEU A 188 -6.23 13.26 -23.42
N LEU A 189 -5.39 13.85 -24.27
CA LEU A 189 -5.62 15.18 -24.82
C LEU A 189 -6.80 15.19 -25.78
N ASN A 190 -6.87 14.19 -26.68
CA ASN A 190 -7.97 14.05 -27.64
C ASN A 190 -9.33 13.86 -26.94
N GLU A 191 -9.40 13.09 -25.86
CA GLU A 191 -10.62 12.95 -25.04
C GLU A 191 -11.13 14.31 -24.48
N ARG A 192 -10.24 15.28 -24.40
CA ARG A 192 -10.53 16.66 -23.97
C ARG A 192 -10.61 17.67 -25.11
N GLN A 193 -10.70 17.20 -26.34
CA GLN A 193 -10.73 18.04 -27.53
C GLN A 193 -9.49 18.95 -27.66
N ARG A 194 -8.33 18.47 -27.18
CA ARG A 194 -7.04 19.14 -27.31
C ARG A 194 -6.09 18.30 -28.13
N SER A 195 -5.17 18.96 -28.83
CA SER A 195 -4.10 18.33 -29.58
C SER A 195 -2.76 18.89 -29.14
N ILE A 196 -1.70 18.14 -29.41
CA ILE A 196 -0.31 18.52 -29.18
C ILE A 196 0.50 18.17 -30.43
N THR A 197 1.46 19.02 -30.78
CA THR A 197 2.39 18.69 -31.87
C THR A 197 3.45 17.70 -31.38
N ASP A 198 4.03 16.94 -32.29
CA ASP A 198 5.08 15.96 -31.97
C ASP A 198 6.29 16.63 -31.31
N GLU A 199 6.68 17.83 -31.78
CA GLU A 199 7.79 18.58 -31.20
C GLU A 199 7.50 19.01 -29.76
N ALA A 200 6.27 19.49 -29.50
CA ALA A 200 5.87 19.89 -28.15
C ALA A 200 5.78 18.69 -27.20
N LEU A 201 5.27 17.55 -27.70
CA LEU A 201 5.23 16.31 -26.94
C LEU A 201 6.63 15.84 -26.59
N GLN A 202 7.54 15.80 -27.57
CA GLN A 202 8.93 15.40 -27.35
C GLN A 202 9.62 16.31 -26.34
N PHE A 203 9.47 17.64 -26.50
CA PHE A 203 10.01 18.61 -25.54
C PHE A 203 9.54 18.36 -24.10
N ILE A 204 8.24 18.10 -23.91
CA ILE A 204 7.68 17.81 -22.57
C ILE A 204 8.24 16.50 -22.02
N LEU A 205 8.33 15.45 -22.81
CA LEU A 205 8.88 14.17 -22.40
C LEU A 205 10.34 14.26 -21.96
N ASP A 206 11.16 15.00 -22.69
CA ASP A 206 12.57 15.20 -22.40
C ASP A 206 12.75 16.09 -21.16
N TRP A 207 12.04 17.22 -21.10
CA TRP A 207 12.11 18.15 -20.00
C TRP A 207 11.67 17.53 -18.67
N THR A 208 10.59 16.79 -18.67
CA THR A 208 10.09 16.05 -17.49
C THR A 208 10.88 14.79 -17.19
N ARG A 209 11.80 14.40 -18.08
CA ARG A 209 12.51 13.12 -18.05
C ARG A 209 11.55 11.93 -17.91
N ARG A 210 10.35 12.04 -18.46
CA ARG A 210 9.25 11.06 -18.37
C ARG A 210 8.85 10.73 -16.93
N HIS A 211 8.97 11.70 -16.02
CA HIS A 211 8.52 11.52 -14.64
C HIS A 211 7.00 11.70 -14.56
N THR A 212 6.28 10.62 -14.24
CA THR A 212 4.81 10.58 -14.29
C THR A 212 4.14 11.73 -13.54
N THR A 213 4.53 12.01 -12.30
CA THR A 213 3.95 13.08 -11.48
C THR A 213 4.18 14.47 -12.08
N ILE A 214 5.38 14.73 -12.64
CA ILE A 214 5.68 16.03 -13.27
C ILE A 214 4.83 16.16 -14.54
N LEU A 215 4.77 15.11 -15.35
CA LEU A 215 3.96 15.08 -16.57
C LEU A 215 2.49 15.28 -16.28
N SER A 216 1.93 14.61 -15.24
CA SER A 216 0.53 14.79 -14.88
C SER A 216 0.20 16.22 -14.52
N ASN A 217 1.06 16.87 -13.73
CA ASN A 217 0.84 18.26 -13.32
C ASN A 217 1.02 19.26 -14.46
N PHE A 218 1.83 18.92 -15.48
CA PHE A 218 2.15 19.82 -16.58
C PHE A 218 1.19 19.69 -17.77
N VAL A 219 0.88 18.46 -18.14
CA VAL A 219 0.04 18.19 -19.32
C VAL A 219 -1.46 18.32 -18.99
N ILE A 220 -1.84 18.07 -17.72
CA ILE A 220 -3.24 18.01 -17.32
C ILE A 220 -3.45 18.69 -15.96
N PRO A 221 -3.38 20.02 -15.90
CA PRO A 221 -3.50 20.79 -14.64
C PRO A 221 -4.80 20.57 -13.84
N SER A 222 -5.78 19.85 -14.36
CA SER A 222 -7.10 19.67 -13.79
C SER A 222 -7.56 18.21 -13.64
N MET A 223 -6.65 17.23 -13.77
CA MET A 223 -7.00 15.83 -13.50
C MET A 223 -6.73 15.45 -12.05
N PRO A 224 -7.67 14.81 -11.35
CA PRO A 224 -7.37 14.14 -10.10
C PRO A 224 -6.32 13.06 -10.35
N MET A 225 -5.42 12.83 -9.39
CA MET A 225 -4.35 11.81 -9.51
C MET A 225 -4.86 10.40 -9.83
N ALA A 226 -6.13 10.11 -9.56
CA ALA A 226 -6.79 8.85 -9.88
C ALA A 226 -6.88 8.52 -11.39
N ALA A 227 -6.63 9.46 -12.27
CA ALA A 227 -6.64 9.20 -13.73
C ALA A 227 -5.32 8.62 -14.27
N TRP A 228 -4.33 8.43 -13.40
CA TRP A 228 -3.01 7.88 -13.71
C TRP A 228 -2.80 6.49 -13.09
N THR A 229 -3.86 5.94 -12.50
CA THR A 229 -3.91 4.57 -11.97
C THR A 229 -4.42 3.57 -13.01
#